data_8e95b95d1fc4bbd3565949bf752bbdcb
#
_entry.id   8e95b95d1fc4bbd3565949bf752bbdcb
#
_cell.length_a   1.000
_cell.length_b   1.000
_cell.length_c   1.000
_cell.angle_alpha   90.00
_cell.angle_beta   90.00
_cell.angle_gamma   90.00
#
_symmetry.space_group_name_H-M   'P 1'
#
loop_
_entity.id
_entity.type
_entity.pdbx_description
1 polymer ?
#
loop_
_entity_poly.entity_id
_entity_poly.type
_entity_poly.pdbx_seq_one_letter_code
_entity_poly.pdbx_strand_id
1 'polypeptide(L)'
;MSDEIIEAEFVCNLSKCKGGCCEDGDAGAPLSDKELDEVKKAYEKVKPSMTAEGVREVEKNGLYRYDREFGWVTPTVNEKICAYGFKDNKSIIKCVFEEAYNRGDIKWKKPISCHLYPIKKTKSKYTGHEMLNYEPRKDMCSPACKLGRELKVPVYVFLKDALTRAFGHSFYKALTQIAADYYSAKNLKNK
;
A
#
# COMPACT_ATOMS: atom_id res chain seq x y z
N MET A 1 12.75 11.77 -3.36
CA MET A 1 11.48 11.37 -4.02
C MET A 1 11.76 11.28 -5.50
N SER A 2 11.32 10.22 -6.18
CA SER A 2 11.48 10.13 -7.64
C SER A 2 10.45 11.02 -8.35
N ASP A 3 10.83 11.57 -9.51
CA ASP A 3 9.94 12.42 -10.32
C ASP A 3 8.71 11.64 -10.83
N GLU A 4 8.85 10.33 -10.95
CA GLU A 4 7.76 9.43 -11.34
C GLU A 4 6.52 9.52 -10.43
N ILE A 5 6.70 9.92 -9.16
CA ILE A 5 5.55 10.15 -8.24
C ILE A 5 4.66 11.29 -8.75
N ILE A 6 5.24 12.27 -9.44
CA ILE A 6 4.52 13.39 -10.04
C ILE A 6 4.03 13.02 -11.45
N GLU A 7 4.87 12.35 -12.24
CA GLU A 7 4.61 12.12 -13.65
C GLU A 7 3.76 10.88 -13.96
N ALA A 8 3.93 9.81 -13.16
CA ALA A 8 3.27 8.55 -13.45
C ALA A 8 1.77 8.63 -13.15
N GLU A 9 0.98 8.14 -14.10
CA GLU A 9 -0.47 8.06 -13.97
C GLU A 9 -0.89 6.65 -13.52
N PHE A 10 -1.71 6.60 -12.47
CA PHE A 10 -2.11 5.35 -11.84
C PHE A 10 -3.47 5.47 -11.16
N VAL A 11 -4.36 4.54 -11.44
CA VAL A 11 -5.61 4.32 -10.69
C VAL A 11 -5.81 2.83 -10.51
N CYS A 12 -5.88 2.36 -9.27
CA CYS A 12 -6.00 0.93 -8.96
C CYS A 12 -7.24 0.32 -9.65
N ASN A 13 -7.03 -0.79 -10.36
CA ASN A 13 -8.08 -1.50 -11.08
C ASN A 13 -8.32 -2.89 -10.49
N LEU A 14 -9.00 -2.93 -9.32
CA LEU A 14 -9.28 -4.18 -8.59
C LEU A 14 -10.09 -5.19 -9.41
N SER A 15 -10.93 -4.74 -10.33
CA SER A 15 -11.70 -5.64 -11.20
C SER A 15 -10.79 -6.48 -12.10
N LYS A 16 -9.59 -5.98 -12.43
CA LYS A 16 -8.60 -6.65 -13.27
C LYS A 16 -7.51 -7.36 -12.47
N CYS A 17 -6.88 -6.68 -11.51
CA CYS A 17 -5.77 -7.26 -10.73
C CYS A 17 -6.24 -8.18 -9.58
N LYS A 18 -7.55 -8.15 -9.26
CA LYS A 18 -8.14 -9.01 -8.21
C LYS A 18 -7.49 -8.90 -6.82
N GLY A 19 -6.76 -7.81 -6.55
CA GLY A 19 -6.05 -7.64 -5.29
C GLY A 19 -4.72 -8.39 -5.22
N GLY A 20 -4.08 -8.66 -6.36
CA GLY A 20 -2.83 -9.42 -6.47
C GLY A 20 -1.70 -8.95 -5.54
N CYS A 21 -1.65 -7.65 -5.19
CA CYS A 21 -0.68 -7.14 -4.21
C CYS A 21 -0.81 -7.76 -2.80
N CYS A 22 -1.94 -8.40 -2.49
CA CYS A 22 -2.14 -9.18 -1.27
C CYS A 22 -1.94 -10.69 -1.50
N GLU A 23 -1.94 -11.16 -2.75
CA GLU A 23 -1.75 -12.58 -3.10
C GLU A 23 -0.28 -12.93 -3.27
N ASP A 24 0.49 -12.07 -3.92
CA ASP A 24 1.92 -12.25 -4.18
C ASP A 24 2.75 -11.30 -3.31
N GLY A 25 2.44 -11.26 -2.04
CA GLY A 25 2.99 -10.28 -1.09
C GLY A 25 4.42 -10.58 -0.61
N ASP A 26 5.22 -11.34 -1.36
CA ASP A 26 6.59 -11.69 -0.98
C ASP A 26 6.70 -12.13 0.50
N ALA A 27 7.45 -11.38 1.32
CA ALA A 27 7.59 -11.66 2.76
C ALA A 27 6.37 -11.21 3.61
N GLY A 28 5.37 -10.57 3.03
CA GLY A 28 4.25 -9.92 3.71
C GLY A 28 4.32 -8.39 3.67
N ALA A 29 3.32 -7.71 4.23
CA ALA A 29 3.29 -6.24 4.24
C ALA A 29 4.22 -5.68 5.32
N PRO A 30 5.21 -4.82 4.99
CA PRO A 30 6.04 -4.14 5.97
C PRO A 30 5.21 -3.30 6.98
N LEU A 31 5.57 -3.42 8.24
CA LEU A 31 4.93 -2.74 9.38
C LEU A 31 5.96 -1.85 10.08
N SER A 32 5.57 -0.64 10.42
CA SER A 32 6.32 0.18 11.37
C SER A 32 6.08 -0.27 12.80
N ASP A 33 6.98 0.06 13.74
CA ASP A 33 6.84 -0.30 15.16
C ASP A 33 5.48 0.15 15.74
N LYS A 34 4.99 1.33 15.35
CA LYS A 34 3.67 1.82 15.77
C LYS A 34 2.52 0.96 15.27
N GLU A 35 2.67 0.34 14.11
CA GLU A 35 1.63 -0.51 13.52
C GLU A 35 1.57 -1.89 14.17
N LEU A 36 2.62 -2.34 14.86
CA LEU A 36 2.57 -3.60 15.63
C LEU A 36 1.49 -3.53 16.71
N ASP A 37 1.39 -2.39 17.41
CA ASP A 37 0.35 -2.18 18.42
C ASP A 37 -1.04 -2.05 17.80
N GLU A 38 -1.16 -1.44 16.63
CA GLU A 38 -2.44 -1.35 15.93
C GLU A 38 -2.93 -2.74 15.47
N VAL A 39 -2.03 -3.60 14.96
CA VAL A 39 -2.35 -4.99 14.61
C VAL A 39 -2.84 -5.75 15.85
N LYS A 40 -2.14 -5.64 16.99
CA LYS A 40 -2.55 -6.27 18.27
C LYS A 40 -3.95 -5.83 18.70
N LYS A 41 -4.23 -4.52 18.70
CA LYS A 41 -5.53 -3.96 19.10
C LYS A 41 -6.67 -4.37 18.17
N ALA A 42 -6.38 -4.53 16.88
CA ALA A 42 -7.38 -4.85 15.88
C ALA A 42 -7.67 -6.36 15.77
N TYR A 43 -6.73 -7.22 16.16
CA TYR A 43 -6.77 -8.66 15.86
C TYR A 43 -8.06 -9.34 16.28
N GLU A 44 -8.46 -9.20 17.55
CA GLU A 44 -9.67 -9.86 18.06
C GLU A 44 -10.95 -9.41 17.33
N LYS A 45 -10.98 -8.17 16.84
CA LYS A 45 -12.09 -7.63 16.08
C LYS A 45 -12.15 -8.13 14.64
N VAL A 46 -10.98 -8.37 14.02
CA VAL A 46 -10.90 -8.81 12.62
C VAL A 46 -10.85 -10.33 12.47
N LYS A 47 -10.44 -11.07 13.50
CA LYS A 47 -10.32 -12.53 13.51
C LYS A 47 -11.57 -13.25 12.97
N PRO A 48 -12.81 -12.87 13.34
CA PRO A 48 -14.01 -13.51 12.78
C PRO A 48 -14.20 -13.33 11.26
N SER A 49 -13.55 -12.34 10.67
CA SER A 49 -13.59 -12.05 9.21
C SER A 49 -12.40 -12.64 8.45
N MET A 50 -11.44 -13.25 9.14
CA MET A 50 -10.26 -13.89 8.53
C MET A 50 -10.64 -15.26 7.95
N THR A 51 -9.81 -15.73 7.00
CA THR A 51 -9.89 -17.13 6.57
C THR A 51 -9.40 -18.08 7.66
N ALA A 52 -9.88 -19.33 7.68
CA ALA A 52 -9.40 -20.33 8.63
C ALA A 52 -7.89 -20.57 8.52
N GLU A 53 -7.33 -20.50 7.29
CA GLU A 53 -5.90 -20.60 7.03
C GLU A 53 -5.14 -19.40 7.62
N GLY A 54 -5.65 -18.18 7.43
CA GLY A 54 -5.08 -16.96 7.97
C GLY A 54 -5.05 -16.96 9.50
N VAL A 55 -6.13 -17.42 10.14
CA VAL A 55 -6.18 -17.58 11.61
C VAL A 55 -5.13 -18.59 12.07
N ARG A 56 -5.08 -19.79 11.46
CA ARG A 56 -4.06 -20.82 11.83
C ARG A 56 -2.64 -20.29 11.65
N GLU A 57 -2.37 -19.56 10.59
CA GLU A 57 -1.05 -18.96 10.34
C GLU A 57 -0.66 -17.99 11.46
N VAL A 58 -1.56 -17.09 11.82
CA VAL A 58 -1.33 -16.10 12.88
C VAL A 58 -1.19 -16.76 14.26
N GLU A 59 -2.01 -17.76 14.58
CA GLU A 59 -1.94 -18.48 15.86
C GLU A 59 -0.64 -19.30 15.99
N LYS A 60 -0.11 -19.81 14.89
CA LYS A 60 1.13 -20.58 14.86
C LYS A 60 2.38 -19.69 14.89
N ASN A 61 2.41 -18.61 14.09
CA ASN A 61 3.62 -17.85 13.80
C ASN A 61 3.57 -16.41 14.36
N GLY A 62 2.48 -16.01 15.02
CA GLY A 62 2.29 -14.69 15.62
C GLY A 62 1.57 -13.71 14.70
N LEU A 63 1.14 -12.58 15.29
CA LEU A 63 0.42 -11.50 14.59
C LEU A 63 1.25 -10.81 13.51
N TYR A 64 2.55 -10.88 13.62
CA TYR A 64 3.55 -10.37 12.69
C TYR A 64 4.84 -11.16 12.87
N ARG A 65 5.71 -11.14 11.86
CA ARG A 65 7.01 -11.81 11.88
C ARG A 65 8.12 -10.84 11.51
N TYR A 66 9.35 -11.15 11.87
CA TYR A 66 10.51 -10.37 11.46
C TYR A 66 11.15 -10.98 10.23
N ASP A 67 11.27 -10.18 9.18
CA ASP A 67 12.00 -10.51 7.97
C ASP A 67 13.35 -9.76 7.95
N ARG A 68 14.40 -10.39 7.42
CA ARG A 68 15.76 -9.80 7.43
C ARG A 68 15.89 -8.62 6.48
N GLU A 69 15.11 -8.57 5.42
CA GLU A 69 15.15 -7.52 4.41
C GLU A 69 14.14 -6.41 4.72
N PHE A 70 12.92 -6.78 5.12
CA PHE A 70 11.80 -5.86 5.25
C PHE A 70 11.48 -5.44 6.69
N GLY A 71 12.16 -6.02 7.69
CA GLY A 71 11.86 -5.80 9.10
C GLY A 71 10.56 -6.48 9.54
N TRP A 72 9.74 -5.83 10.33
CA TRP A 72 8.44 -6.38 10.74
C TRP A 72 7.47 -6.43 9.57
N VAL A 73 6.84 -7.59 9.35
CA VAL A 73 5.90 -7.84 8.25
C VAL A 73 4.68 -8.62 8.73
N THR A 74 3.58 -8.51 8.01
CA THR A 74 2.41 -9.39 8.23
C THR A 74 2.75 -10.83 7.84
N PRO A 75 2.21 -11.88 8.54
CA PRO A 75 2.37 -13.25 8.14
C PRO A 75 1.74 -13.54 6.76
N THR A 76 2.23 -14.56 6.08
CA THR A 76 1.69 -15.03 4.81
C THR A 76 1.37 -16.52 4.87
N VAL A 77 0.22 -16.92 4.37
CA VAL A 77 -0.20 -18.31 4.23
C VAL A 77 0.53 -18.92 3.03
N ASN A 78 1.28 -20.01 3.27
CA ASN A 78 2.06 -20.75 2.26
C ASN A 78 3.00 -19.83 1.45
N GLU A 79 3.61 -18.85 2.10
CA GLU A 79 4.54 -17.87 1.50
C GLU A 79 3.93 -17.09 0.30
N LYS A 80 2.62 -16.95 0.26
CA LYS A 80 1.88 -16.30 -0.82
C LYS A 80 0.94 -15.22 -0.30
N ILE A 81 -0.28 -15.62 0.05
CA ILE A 81 -1.32 -14.67 0.43
C ILE A 81 -1.11 -14.15 1.86
N CYS A 82 -1.27 -12.85 2.05
CA CYS A 82 -1.27 -12.23 3.38
C CYS A 82 -2.32 -12.91 4.29
N ALA A 83 -1.93 -13.29 5.51
CA ALA A 83 -2.83 -13.95 6.47
C ALA A 83 -4.08 -13.11 6.82
N TYR A 84 -3.99 -11.78 6.64
CA TYR A 84 -5.09 -10.84 6.81
C TYR A 84 -5.86 -10.55 5.51
N GLY A 85 -5.59 -11.32 4.44
CA GLY A 85 -6.30 -11.27 3.17
C GLY A 85 -7.44 -12.29 3.12
N PHE A 86 -8.54 -11.93 2.46
CA PHE A 86 -9.62 -12.86 2.13
C PHE A 86 -10.18 -12.57 0.75
N LYS A 87 -10.76 -13.58 0.09
CA LYS A 87 -11.41 -13.42 -1.21
C LYS A 87 -12.91 -13.13 -1.00
N ASP A 88 -13.38 -12.06 -1.62
CA ASP A 88 -14.82 -11.78 -1.68
C ASP A 88 -15.54 -12.68 -2.70
N ASN A 89 -16.87 -12.52 -2.81
CA ASN A 89 -17.70 -13.26 -3.74
C ASN A 89 -17.40 -13.02 -5.23
N LYS A 90 -16.58 -12.00 -5.56
CA LYS A 90 -16.07 -11.70 -6.92
C LYS A 90 -14.62 -12.16 -7.11
N SER A 91 -14.11 -12.98 -6.18
CA SER A 91 -12.71 -13.44 -6.13
C SER A 91 -11.71 -12.29 -6.08
N ILE A 92 -12.07 -11.16 -5.50
CA ILE A 92 -11.17 -10.05 -5.24
C ILE A 92 -10.61 -10.21 -3.83
N ILE A 93 -9.28 -10.17 -3.70
CA ILE A 93 -8.63 -10.21 -2.39
C ILE A 93 -8.75 -8.85 -1.73
N LYS A 94 -9.23 -8.86 -0.50
CA LYS A 94 -9.43 -7.70 0.36
C LYS A 94 -8.72 -7.87 1.69
N CYS A 95 -8.47 -6.77 2.38
CA CYS A 95 -7.83 -6.75 3.69
C CYS A 95 -8.89 -6.71 4.79
N VAL A 96 -8.84 -7.64 5.77
CA VAL A 96 -9.79 -7.65 6.89
C VAL A 96 -9.70 -6.37 7.73
N PHE A 97 -8.52 -5.75 7.87
CA PHE A 97 -8.36 -4.48 8.56
C PHE A 97 -9.10 -3.35 7.82
N GLU A 98 -8.93 -3.27 6.49
CA GLU A 98 -9.59 -2.24 5.70
C GLU A 98 -11.12 -2.38 5.72
N GLU A 99 -11.64 -3.60 5.64
CA GLU A 99 -13.07 -3.85 5.75
C GLU A 99 -13.62 -3.51 7.15
N ALA A 100 -12.89 -3.87 8.21
CA ALA A 100 -13.27 -3.51 9.58
C ALA A 100 -13.23 -1.98 9.81
N TYR A 101 -12.23 -1.30 9.24
CA TYR A 101 -12.16 0.16 9.25
C TYR A 101 -13.35 0.79 8.51
N ASN A 102 -13.68 0.29 7.33
CA ASN A 102 -14.80 0.80 6.52
C ASN A 102 -16.16 0.61 7.21
N ARG A 103 -16.30 -0.45 8.03
CA ARG A 103 -17.49 -0.67 8.89
C ARG A 103 -17.50 0.18 10.17
N GLY A 104 -16.36 0.82 10.52
CA GLY A 104 -16.21 1.58 11.76
C GLY A 104 -15.86 0.74 13.00
N ASP A 105 -15.52 -0.55 12.84
CA ASP A 105 -15.18 -1.46 13.94
C ASP A 105 -13.83 -1.12 14.57
N ILE A 106 -12.89 -0.59 13.75
CA ILE A 106 -11.55 -0.18 14.14
C ILE A 106 -11.21 1.20 13.57
N LYS A 107 -10.22 1.87 14.19
CA LYS A 107 -9.77 3.20 13.73
C LYS A 107 -8.54 3.16 12.82
N TRP A 108 -7.83 2.05 12.77
CA TRP A 108 -6.67 1.84 11.94
C TRP A 108 -7.05 1.13 10.64
N LYS A 109 -6.76 1.74 9.48
CA LYS A 109 -7.27 1.26 8.20
C LYS A 109 -6.58 -0.03 7.73
N LYS A 110 -5.25 -0.01 7.61
CA LYS A 110 -4.39 -1.13 7.14
C LYS A 110 -2.92 -0.70 7.22
N PRO A 111 -1.94 -1.60 7.03
CA PRO A 111 -0.53 -1.25 6.95
C PRO A 111 -0.31 -0.09 5.98
N ILE A 112 0.51 0.89 6.41
CA ILE A 112 0.76 2.07 5.59
C ILE A 112 1.48 1.72 4.29
N SER A 113 2.31 0.68 4.31
CA SER A 113 2.96 0.13 3.12
C SER A 113 1.93 -0.32 2.06
N CYS A 114 0.85 -1.00 2.48
CA CYS A 114 -0.24 -1.39 1.60
C CYS A 114 -1.08 -0.19 1.12
N HIS A 115 -1.24 0.84 1.96
CA HIS A 115 -2.03 2.01 1.60
C HIS A 115 -1.30 2.92 0.60
N LEU A 116 0.03 2.99 0.71
CA LEU A 116 0.89 3.75 -0.20
C LEU A 116 1.16 3.05 -1.53
N TYR A 117 0.95 1.71 -1.61
CA TYR A 117 1.27 0.98 -2.82
C TYR A 117 0.55 1.55 -4.05
N PRO A 118 1.23 1.79 -5.18
CA PRO A 118 2.56 1.33 -5.56
C PRO A 118 3.74 2.26 -5.22
N ILE A 119 3.57 3.24 -4.34
CA ILE A 119 4.69 4.01 -3.81
C ILE A 119 5.33 3.20 -2.68
N LYS A 120 6.65 2.94 -2.82
CA LYS A 120 7.46 2.28 -1.79
C LYS A 120 8.36 3.28 -1.09
N LYS A 121 8.49 3.11 0.23
CA LYS A 121 9.45 3.83 1.05
C LYS A 121 10.70 2.98 1.19
N THR A 122 11.82 3.50 0.72
CA THR A 122 13.13 2.84 0.79
C THR A 122 14.15 3.73 1.49
N LYS A 123 15.28 3.17 1.91
CA LYS A 123 16.43 3.95 2.38
C LYS A 123 17.51 3.94 1.33
N SER A 124 18.06 5.11 1.01
CA SER A 124 19.23 5.21 0.16
C SER A 124 20.42 4.49 0.82
N LYS A 125 21.05 3.57 0.11
CA LYS A 125 22.27 2.86 0.58
C LYS A 125 23.46 3.80 0.77
N TYR A 126 23.47 4.96 0.08
CA TYR A 126 24.57 5.92 0.11
C TYR A 126 24.41 6.99 1.19
N THR A 127 23.19 7.48 1.39
CA THR A 127 22.94 8.62 2.29
C THR A 127 22.15 8.24 3.53
N GLY A 128 21.57 7.04 3.58
CA GLY A 128 20.66 6.62 4.64
C GLY A 128 19.31 7.35 4.66
N HIS A 129 19.12 8.34 3.78
CA HIS A 129 17.87 9.10 3.71
C HIS A 129 16.72 8.25 3.19
N GLU A 130 15.55 8.48 3.73
CA GLU A 130 14.31 7.87 3.24
C GLU A 130 13.94 8.45 1.88
N MET A 131 13.59 7.56 0.96
CA MET A 131 13.16 7.90 -0.39
C MET A 131 11.79 7.30 -0.66
N LEU A 132 11.00 8.02 -1.43
CA LEU A 132 9.74 7.53 -1.99
C LEU A 132 9.95 7.25 -3.48
N ASN A 133 9.64 6.04 -3.90
CA ASN A 133 9.80 5.58 -5.28
C ASN A 133 8.47 5.03 -5.80
N TYR A 134 8.18 5.27 -7.06
CA TYR A 134 7.06 4.66 -7.75
C TYR A 134 7.48 3.31 -8.35
N GLU A 135 7.03 2.22 -7.77
CA GLU A 135 7.44 0.86 -8.14
C GLU A 135 6.23 -0.08 -8.30
N PRO A 136 5.42 0.12 -9.35
CA PRO A 136 4.32 -0.80 -9.63
C PRO A 136 4.88 -2.13 -10.17
N ARG A 137 4.33 -3.24 -9.72
CA ARG A 137 4.63 -4.55 -10.31
C ARG A 137 3.97 -4.63 -11.69
N LYS A 138 4.78 -4.74 -12.75
CA LYS A 138 4.30 -4.70 -14.15
C LYS A 138 3.35 -5.83 -14.50
N ASP A 139 3.61 -7.03 -13.99
CA ASP A 139 2.79 -8.23 -14.17
C ASP A 139 1.36 -8.05 -13.66
N MET A 140 1.17 -7.30 -12.60
CA MET A 140 -0.09 -7.11 -11.89
C MET A 140 -0.71 -5.73 -12.12
N CYS A 141 0.11 -4.68 -12.15
CA CYS A 141 -0.35 -3.29 -12.12
C CYS A 141 -0.55 -2.67 -13.52
N SER A 142 -0.21 -3.38 -14.62
CA SER A 142 -0.41 -2.86 -15.98
C SER A 142 -1.83 -2.35 -16.25
N PRO A 143 -2.92 -3.01 -15.79
CA PRO A 143 -4.27 -2.47 -15.94
C PRO A 143 -4.53 -1.18 -15.15
N ALA A 144 -3.87 -1.01 -14.00
CA ALA A 144 -3.97 0.20 -13.18
C ALA A 144 -3.22 1.37 -13.83
N CYS A 145 -2.03 1.13 -14.37
CA CYS A 145 -1.28 2.12 -15.13
C CYS A 145 -2.04 2.55 -16.41
N LYS A 146 -2.69 1.59 -17.09
CA LYS A 146 -3.53 1.90 -18.25
C LYS A 146 -4.71 2.79 -17.86
N LEU A 147 -5.45 2.41 -16.82
CA LEU A 147 -6.59 3.19 -16.33
C LEU A 147 -6.16 4.60 -15.86
N GLY A 148 -5.00 4.70 -15.18
CA GLY A 148 -4.44 6.00 -14.78
C GLY A 148 -4.21 6.92 -15.97
N ARG A 149 -3.62 6.41 -17.06
CA ARG A 149 -3.41 7.17 -18.30
C ARG A 149 -4.71 7.58 -18.99
N GLU A 150 -5.69 6.69 -19.03
CA GLU A 150 -7.02 6.97 -19.59
C GLU A 150 -7.72 8.10 -18.84
N LEU A 151 -7.61 8.09 -17.49
CA LEU A 151 -8.21 9.08 -16.61
C LEU A 151 -7.33 10.32 -16.38
N LYS A 152 -6.06 10.30 -16.83
CA LYS A 152 -5.05 11.35 -16.62
C LYS A 152 -4.87 11.68 -15.12
N VAL A 153 -4.82 10.65 -14.28
CA VAL A 153 -4.71 10.81 -12.81
C VAL A 153 -3.30 10.45 -12.36
N PRO A 154 -2.47 11.44 -11.94
CA PRO A 154 -1.15 11.20 -11.38
C PRO A 154 -1.25 10.34 -10.11
N VAL A 155 -0.23 9.49 -9.88
CA VAL A 155 -0.23 8.55 -8.75
C VAL A 155 -0.31 9.28 -7.39
N TYR A 156 0.33 10.43 -7.24
CA TYR A 156 0.23 11.21 -6.00
C TYR A 156 -1.17 11.75 -5.73
N VAL A 157 -1.95 12.02 -6.78
CA VAL A 157 -3.36 12.44 -6.65
C VAL A 157 -4.22 11.26 -6.25
N PHE A 158 -4.04 10.10 -6.90
CA PHE A 158 -4.73 8.87 -6.54
C PHE A 158 -4.47 8.45 -5.09
N LEU A 159 -3.22 8.61 -4.63
CA LEU A 159 -2.78 8.23 -3.28
C LEU A 159 -2.85 9.38 -2.25
N LYS A 160 -3.60 10.43 -2.51
CA LYS A 160 -3.73 11.59 -1.61
C LYS A 160 -3.94 11.19 -0.16
N ASP A 161 -4.91 10.32 0.11
CA ASP A 161 -5.25 9.91 1.47
C ASP A 161 -4.13 9.09 2.13
N ALA A 162 -3.47 8.23 1.37
CA ALA A 162 -2.35 7.43 1.84
C ALA A 162 -1.14 8.33 2.18
N LEU A 163 -0.79 9.25 1.29
CA LEU A 163 0.30 10.20 1.48
C LEU A 163 0.03 11.15 2.66
N THR A 164 -1.19 11.65 2.77
CA THR A 164 -1.60 12.51 3.89
C THR A 164 -1.55 11.75 5.22
N ARG A 165 -2.02 10.50 5.24
CA ARG A 165 -1.95 9.65 6.43
C ARG A 165 -0.51 9.32 6.84
N ALA A 166 0.37 9.07 5.86
CA ALA A 166 1.76 8.71 6.11
C ALA A 166 2.63 9.87 6.57
N PHE A 167 2.45 11.05 5.96
CA PHE A 167 3.40 12.17 6.05
C PHE A 167 2.77 13.48 6.51
N GLY A 168 1.45 13.53 6.65
CA GLY A 168 0.71 14.71 7.09
C GLY A 168 0.27 15.65 5.94
N HIS A 169 -0.65 16.55 6.28
CA HIS A 169 -1.22 17.51 5.32
C HIS A 169 -0.17 18.47 4.74
N SER A 170 0.79 18.90 5.56
CA SER A 170 1.85 19.82 5.13
C SER A 170 2.72 19.20 4.03
N PHE A 171 3.06 17.92 4.17
CA PHE A 171 3.80 17.17 3.15
C PHE A 171 3.02 17.12 1.83
N TYR A 172 1.74 16.73 1.91
CA TYR A 172 0.91 16.62 0.70
C TYR A 172 0.73 17.98 0.00
N LYS A 173 0.56 19.06 0.76
CA LYS A 173 0.50 20.44 0.23
C LYS A 173 1.79 20.81 -0.50
N ALA A 174 2.95 20.55 0.12
CA ALA A 174 4.26 20.80 -0.51
C ALA A 174 4.44 19.96 -1.79
N LEU A 175 4.08 18.69 -1.77
CA LEU A 175 4.11 17.82 -2.96
C LEU A 175 3.24 18.37 -4.09
N THR A 176 2.04 18.85 -3.78
CA THR A 176 1.14 19.44 -4.77
C THR A 176 1.73 20.72 -5.39
N GLN A 177 2.40 21.57 -4.60
CA GLN A 177 3.08 22.74 -5.10
C GLN A 177 4.26 22.40 -6.01
N ILE A 178 5.10 21.45 -5.59
CA ILE A 178 6.22 20.95 -6.40
C ILE A 178 5.70 20.40 -7.75
N ALA A 179 4.60 19.66 -7.74
CA ALA A 179 4.00 19.15 -8.97
C ALA A 179 3.52 20.27 -9.90
N ALA A 180 2.89 21.31 -9.35
CA ALA A 180 2.46 22.49 -10.14
C ALA A 180 3.66 23.21 -10.77
N ASP A 181 4.72 23.45 -10.01
CA ASP A 181 5.94 24.09 -10.50
C ASP A 181 6.64 23.24 -11.58
N TYR A 182 6.69 21.92 -11.37
CA TYR A 182 7.23 20.96 -12.34
C TYR A 182 6.52 21.04 -13.71
N TYR A 183 5.20 20.96 -13.71
CA TYR A 183 4.42 21.05 -14.95
C TYR A 183 4.49 22.42 -15.61
N SER A 184 4.56 23.49 -14.83
CA SER A 184 4.75 24.85 -15.34
C SER A 184 6.09 24.99 -16.08
N ALA A 185 7.18 24.49 -15.47
CA ALA A 185 8.51 24.51 -16.09
C ALA A 185 8.58 23.62 -17.35
N LYS A 186 7.90 22.46 -17.36
CA LYS A 186 7.83 21.57 -18.52
C LYS A 186 7.10 22.21 -19.70
N ASN A 187 5.99 22.92 -19.43
CA ASN A 187 5.22 23.60 -20.47
C ASN A 187 5.99 24.79 -21.08
N LEU A 188 6.87 25.46 -20.32
CA LEU A 188 7.72 26.53 -20.84
C LEU A 188 8.82 26.03 -21.77
N LYS A 189 9.33 24.81 -21.57
CA LYS A 189 10.37 24.19 -22.41
C LYS A 189 9.82 23.65 -23.74
N ASN A 190 8.51 23.44 -23.84
CA ASN A 190 7.86 22.89 -25.03
C ASN A 190 7.21 23.97 -25.91
N LYS A 191 7.41 25.25 -25.59
CA LYS A 191 7.08 26.41 -26.40
C LYS A 191 8.33 27.03 -27.03
#